data_deb498bec2b10c0fdd7f31eb94d927e2
#
_entry.id   deb498bec2b10c0fdd7f31eb94d927e2
#
_cell.length_a   1.000
_cell.length_b   1.000
_cell.length_c   1.000
_cell.angle_alpha   90.00
_cell.angle_beta   90.00
_cell.angle_gamma   90.00
#
_symmetry.space_group_name_H-M   'P 1'
#
loop_
_entity.id
_entity.type
_entity.pdbx_description
1 polymer ?
#
loop_
_entity_poly.entity_id
_entity_poly.type
_entity_poly.pdbx_seq_one_letter_code
_entity_poly.pdbx_strand_id
1 'polypeptide(L)'
;MDFGLGQRQEALRQDVRKFAEHEIPDSCIVNFLDEESRDEDWTFSLSISKKLAEVGWLVMAWPKRYGGQDASPLEQIVFAMESAYWGIPGLSMGVSGTGWVGPSLMIYGNEEQRQKYLPMIASGSPDGIWCTGYSEPNAGSDFASIRTRAVRQGDEYIVNGQKVWTSCAHRARWCWLAAKTNSNGGKPQDGISLLIVDMKSRGITIKPLLNYSGEHIFNEVFFDNVHVPAVNLVGEENRGWYQLMKSLAYERHSFGGQSYGLARRILHNLIKYVGETKRNGKIMANDPVVRHTLADIAVELETLKMFVYEIAWKLGEGTVLVYEASRNKSFADHLLEQLALAGTEILGACCQAGQHSQQTRLKGLIQRQYLMSPGTAIAAGTDEIEKNIIGKFKLGLPRSY
;
A
#
# COMPACT_ATOMS: atom_id res chain seq x y z
N MET A 1 26.47 5.53 16.29
CA MET A 1 25.52 5.12 15.24
C MET A 1 25.47 6.27 14.24
N ASP A 2 25.86 6.01 13.00
CA ASP A 2 25.78 7.03 11.96
C ASP A 2 24.38 6.98 11.32
N PHE A 3 23.61 8.05 11.44
CA PHE A 3 22.27 8.18 10.87
C PHE A 3 22.29 8.89 9.50
N GLY A 4 23.48 9.18 8.97
CA GLY A 4 23.67 9.77 7.66
C GLY A 4 23.37 8.77 6.53
N LEU A 5 22.84 9.28 5.42
CA LEU A 5 22.77 8.50 4.19
C LEU A 5 24.19 8.38 3.59
N GLY A 6 24.53 7.19 3.13
CA GLY A 6 25.76 7.00 2.34
C GLY A 6 25.64 7.65 0.96
N GLN A 7 26.75 7.77 0.25
CA GLN A 7 26.80 8.41 -1.08
C GLN A 7 25.79 7.80 -2.06
N ARG A 8 25.60 6.48 -2.02
CA ARG A 8 24.68 5.75 -2.92
C ARG A 8 23.21 6.10 -2.65
N GLN A 9 22.82 6.16 -1.38
CA GLN A 9 21.47 6.53 -0.97
C GLN A 9 21.18 8.00 -1.25
N GLU A 10 22.18 8.87 -1.05
CA GLU A 10 22.05 10.28 -1.38
C GLU A 10 21.93 10.52 -2.89
N ALA A 11 22.69 9.79 -3.70
CA ALA A 11 22.55 9.80 -5.15
C ALA A 11 21.15 9.36 -5.59
N LEU A 12 20.66 8.23 -5.05
CA LEU A 12 19.29 7.75 -5.31
C LEU A 12 18.24 8.82 -4.96
N ARG A 13 18.38 9.48 -3.80
CA ARG A 13 17.49 10.56 -3.38
C ARG A 13 17.45 11.70 -4.40
N GLN A 14 18.62 12.12 -4.91
CA GLN A 14 18.72 13.16 -5.92
C GLN A 14 18.13 12.73 -7.26
N ASP A 15 18.32 11.47 -7.66
CA ASP A 15 17.80 10.95 -8.91
C ASP A 15 16.27 10.80 -8.88
N VAL A 16 15.69 10.36 -7.76
CA VAL A 16 14.22 10.35 -7.55
C VAL A 16 13.65 11.76 -7.62
N ARG A 17 14.32 12.75 -7.02
CA ARG A 17 13.93 14.15 -7.11
C ARG A 17 13.94 14.65 -8.55
N LYS A 18 15.03 14.45 -9.28
CA LYS A 18 15.15 14.85 -10.70
C LYS A 18 14.08 14.18 -11.56
N PHE A 19 13.82 12.90 -11.33
CA PHE A 19 12.76 12.17 -12.02
C PHE A 19 11.41 12.86 -11.77
N ALA A 20 11.09 13.16 -10.51
CA ALA A 20 9.84 13.83 -10.17
C ALA A 20 9.73 15.22 -10.80
N GLU A 21 10.78 16.04 -10.72
CA GLU A 21 10.83 17.38 -11.32
C GLU A 21 10.67 17.37 -12.86
N HIS A 22 11.12 16.30 -13.52
CA HIS A 22 11.06 16.17 -14.98
C HIS A 22 9.76 15.52 -15.47
N GLU A 23 9.29 14.49 -14.78
CA GLU A 23 8.22 13.62 -15.27
C GLU A 23 6.85 13.93 -14.67
N ILE A 24 6.79 14.59 -13.50
CA ILE A 24 5.55 14.79 -12.76
C ILE A 24 5.15 16.27 -12.84
N PRO A 25 4.08 16.62 -13.58
CA PRO A 25 3.57 17.98 -13.60
C PRO A 25 3.15 18.46 -12.21
N ASP A 26 3.37 19.75 -11.92
CA ASP A 26 2.96 20.38 -10.66
C ASP A 26 1.48 20.16 -10.32
N SER A 27 0.62 20.03 -11.33
CA SER A 27 -0.79 19.71 -11.16
C SER A 27 -1.01 18.32 -10.57
N CYS A 28 -0.14 17.35 -10.87
CA CYS A 28 -0.23 15.97 -10.37
C CYS A 28 0.38 15.82 -8.98
N ILE A 29 1.40 16.62 -8.62
CA ILE A 29 2.05 16.57 -7.31
C ILE A 29 1.04 16.77 -6.17
N VAL A 30 -0.12 17.26 -6.46
CA VAL A 30 -1.09 17.66 -5.46
C VAL A 30 -2.36 16.86 -5.48
N ASN A 31 -2.76 16.42 -6.64
CA ASN A 31 -3.88 15.51 -6.80
C ASN A 31 -3.34 14.11 -6.66
N PHE A 32 -3.18 13.62 -5.44
CA PHE A 32 -3.14 12.18 -5.19
C PHE A 32 -4.49 11.62 -5.62
N LEU A 33 -4.54 11.40 -6.64
CA LEU A 33 -4.86 10.65 -7.78
C LEU A 33 -6.01 9.73 -7.48
N ASP A 34 -7.02 10.07 -8.08
CA ASP A 34 -8.08 9.18 -8.43
C ASP A 34 -7.61 8.25 -9.59
N GLU A 35 -6.35 7.74 -9.45
CA GLU A 35 -5.69 6.90 -10.45
C GLU A 35 -6.61 5.79 -10.92
N GLU A 36 -7.37 5.23 -10.00
CA GLU A 36 -8.20 4.07 -10.25
C GLU A 36 -9.60 4.45 -10.77
N SER A 37 -10.12 5.63 -10.43
CA SER A 37 -11.46 6.07 -10.82
C SER A 37 -11.49 6.81 -12.17
N ARG A 38 -10.43 7.54 -12.53
CA ARG A 38 -10.38 8.37 -13.73
C ARG A 38 -9.46 7.79 -14.78
N ASP A 39 -9.97 7.59 -16.00
CA ASP A 39 -9.21 6.99 -17.10
C ASP A 39 -7.98 7.80 -17.51
N GLU A 40 -8.05 9.13 -17.41
CA GLU A 40 -6.93 10.02 -17.72
C GLU A 40 -5.80 9.85 -16.69
N ASP A 41 -6.13 9.85 -15.39
CA ASP A 41 -5.18 9.67 -14.31
C ASP A 41 -4.57 8.26 -14.35
N TRP A 42 -5.38 7.24 -14.63
CA TRP A 42 -4.93 5.88 -14.84
C TRP A 42 -3.91 5.78 -15.98
N THR A 43 -4.23 6.36 -17.13
CA THR A 43 -3.37 6.32 -18.32
C THR A 43 -2.03 7.04 -18.05
N PHE A 44 -2.09 8.18 -17.37
CA PHE A 44 -0.89 8.90 -16.98
C PHE A 44 -0.04 8.07 -16.01
N SER A 45 -0.65 7.52 -14.97
CA SER A 45 0.03 6.70 -13.96
C SER A 45 0.66 5.42 -14.57
N LEU A 46 -0.01 4.78 -15.55
CA LEU A 46 0.59 3.68 -16.32
C LEU A 46 1.85 4.12 -17.07
N SER A 47 1.83 5.32 -17.66
CA SER A 47 3.01 5.85 -18.35
C SER A 47 4.20 6.04 -17.42
N ILE A 48 3.95 6.52 -16.20
CA ILE A 48 4.97 6.68 -15.16
C ILE A 48 5.44 5.33 -14.63
N SER A 49 4.50 4.39 -14.38
CA SER A 49 4.85 3.01 -13.97
C SER A 49 5.81 2.35 -14.95
N LYS A 50 5.57 2.54 -16.26
CA LYS A 50 6.48 2.05 -17.32
C LYS A 50 7.86 2.71 -17.25
N LYS A 51 7.94 4.03 -17.07
CA LYS A 51 9.22 4.75 -16.90
C LYS A 51 9.98 4.28 -15.65
N LEU A 52 9.26 4.02 -14.55
CA LEU A 52 9.86 3.46 -13.33
C LEU A 52 10.40 2.04 -13.58
N ALA A 53 9.72 1.24 -14.40
CA ALA A 53 10.19 -0.08 -14.80
C ALA A 53 11.45 0.01 -15.66
N GLU A 54 11.51 0.94 -16.62
CA GLU A 54 12.68 1.17 -17.52
C GLU A 54 13.95 1.51 -16.73
N VAL A 55 13.83 2.23 -15.61
CA VAL A 55 14.97 2.53 -14.71
C VAL A 55 15.12 1.49 -13.59
N GLY A 56 14.32 0.42 -13.58
CA GLY A 56 14.38 -0.66 -12.60
C GLY A 56 13.88 -0.30 -11.20
N TRP A 57 13.19 0.83 -11.04
CA TRP A 57 12.69 1.28 -9.73
C TRP A 57 11.35 0.68 -9.35
N LEU A 58 10.55 0.24 -10.32
CA LEU A 58 9.23 -0.34 -10.04
C LEU A 58 9.31 -1.58 -9.14
N VAL A 59 10.34 -2.40 -9.34
CA VAL A 59 10.62 -3.63 -8.58
C VAL A 59 12.04 -3.66 -8.05
N MET A 60 12.57 -2.53 -7.60
CA MET A 60 13.99 -2.35 -7.25
C MET A 60 14.53 -3.36 -6.22
N ALA A 61 13.64 -3.86 -5.34
CA ALA A 61 13.99 -4.87 -4.34
C ALA A 61 14.21 -6.27 -4.94
N TRP A 62 13.69 -6.53 -6.14
CA TRP A 62 13.75 -7.86 -6.72
C TRP A 62 15.16 -8.18 -7.25
N PRO A 63 15.49 -9.49 -7.34
CA PRO A 63 16.71 -9.91 -8.01
C PRO A 63 16.78 -9.40 -9.46
N LYS A 64 17.99 -9.08 -9.91
CA LYS A 64 18.25 -8.57 -11.29
C LYS A 64 17.67 -9.48 -12.36
N ARG A 65 17.74 -10.81 -12.18
CA ARG A 65 17.16 -11.80 -13.10
C ARG A 65 15.65 -11.64 -13.33
N TYR A 66 14.96 -10.93 -12.46
CA TYR A 66 13.51 -10.65 -12.53
C TYR A 66 13.21 -9.17 -12.79
N GLY A 67 14.20 -8.39 -13.23
CA GLY A 67 14.03 -6.98 -13.58
C GLY A 67 14.26 -5.98 -12.45
N GLY A 68 14.63 -6.45 -11.24
CA GLY A 68 14.99 -5.60 -10.12
C GLY A 68 16.45 -5.14 -10.13
N GLN A 69 16.86 -4.54 -9.03
CA GLN A 69 18.22 -4.00 -8.83
C GLN A 69 18.97 -4.66 -7.66
N ASP A 70 18.39 -5.65 -6.98
CA ASP A 70 18.88 -6.15 -5.69
C ASP A 70 19.08 -5.03 -4.66
N ALA A 71 18.21 -4.01 -4.68
CA ALA A 71 18.35 -2.83 -3.84
C ALA A 71 18.32 -3.20 -2.36
N SER A 72 19.24 -2.62 -1.61
CA SER A 72 19.31 -2.80 -0.15
C SER A 72 18.06 -2.28 0.55
N PRO A 73 17.71 -2.77 1.75
CA PRO A 73 16.56 -2.25 2.51
C PRO A 73 16.60 -0.74 2.72
N LEU A 74 17.79 -0.16 2.90
CA LEU A 74 17.94 1.27 3.07
C LEU A 74 17.64 2.04 1.76
N GLU A 75 18.05 1.52 0.61
CA GLU A 75 17.71 2.10 -0.70
C GLU A 75 16.20 2.03 -0.97
N GLN A 76 15.56 0.91 -0.66
CA GLN A 76 14.11 0.75 -0.79
C GLN A 76 13.35 1.79 0.05
N ILE A 77 13.79 2.02 1.29
CA ILE A 77 13.18 3.01 2.18
C ILE A 77 13.42 4.44 1.69
N VAL A 78 14.62 4.78 1.26
CA VAL A 78 14.91 6.11 0.69
C VAL A 78 14.04 6.36 -0.54
N PHE A 79 13.92 5.38 -1.43
CA PHE A 79 13.01 5.47 -2.58
C PHE A 79 11.56 5.66 -2.17
N ALA A 80 11.05 4.88 -1.21
CA ALA A 80 9.68 4.98 -0.71
C ALA A 80 9.39 6.34 -0.07
N MET A 81 10.34 6.87 0.72
CA MET A 81 10.23 8.20 1.35
C MET A 81 10.20 9.33 0.31
N GLU A 82 11.10 9.31 -0.66
CA GLU A 82 11.18 10.38 -1.66
C GLU A 82 10.06 10.27 -2.70
N SER A 83 9.72 9.08 -3.18
CA SER A 83 8.60 8.91 -4.11
C SER A 83 7.27 9.38 -3.52
N ALA A 84 7.00 9.09 -2.24
CA ALA A 84 5.80 9.57 -1.56
C ALA A 84 5.85 11.09 -1.29
N TYR A 85 7.01 11.64 -0.94
CA TYR A 85 7.19 13.09 -0.78
C TYR A 85 6.92 13.85 -2.09
N TRP A 86 7.43 13.36 -3.20
CA TRP A 86 7.22 13.97 -4.53
C TRP A 86 5.89 13.57 -5.16
N GLY A 87 5.18 12.59 -4.58
CA GLY A 87 3.89 12.12 -5.10
C GLY A 87 4.00 11.46 -6.46
N ILE A 88 5.02 10.64 -6.65
CA ILE A 88 5.22 9.91 -7.91
C ILE A 88 4.08 8.89 -8.09
N PRO A 89 3.25 9.01 -9.14
CA PRO A 89 2.15 8.10 -9.41
C PRO A 89 2.63 6.78 -10.02
N GLY A 90 1.69 5.84 -10.21
CA GLY A 90 1.98 4.57 -10.88
C GLY A 90 2.59 3.48 -9.98
N LEU A 91 2.94 3.81 -8.74
CA LEU A 91 3.42 2.84 -7.74
C LEU A 91 2.27 2.10 -7.06
N SER A 92 1.18 2.81 -6.72
CA SER A 92 0.02 2.27 -6.02
C SER A 92 -0.76 1.25 -6.85
N MET A 93 -0.97 1.53 -8.13
CA MET A 93 -1.74 0.68 -9.05
C MET A 93 -1.12 -0.69 -9.26
N GLY A 94 0.21 -0.79 -9.16
CA GLY A 94 0.94 -2.04 -9.30
C GLY A 94 1.30 -2.71 -7.98
N VAL A 95 0.96 -2.11 -6.83
CA VAL A 95 1.46 -2.53 -5.52
C VAL A 95 1.13 -3.98 -5.19
N SER A 96 -0.04 -4.49 -5.55
CA SER A 96 -0.38 -5.91 -5.35
C SER A 96 0.61 -6.82 -6.09
N GLY A 97 0.94 -6.50 -7.34
CA GLY A 97 1.91 -7.25 -8.13
C GLY A 97 3.33 -7.11 -7.58
N THR A 98 3.80 -5.89 -7.37
CA THR A 98 5.19 -5.60 -7.02
C THR A 98 5.53 -5.91 -5.56
N GLY A 99 4.59 -5.64 -4.65
CA GLY A 99 4.82 -5.72 -3.20
C GLY A 99 4.64 -7.11 -2.61
N TRP A 100 3.67 -7.90 -3.09
CA TRP A 100 3.42 -9.21 -2.49
C TRP A 100 3.22 -10.37 -3.46
N VAL A 101 2.56 -10.19 -4.63
CA VAL A 101 2.38 -11.29 -5.59
C VAL A 101 3.73 -11.73 -6.16
N GLY A 102 4.55 -10.80 -6.66
CA GLY A 102 5.85 -11.10 -7.19
C GLY A 102 6.79 -11.77 -6.19
N PRO A 103 7.01 -11.20 -4.99
CA PRO A 103 7.77 -11.88 -3.93
C PRO A 103 7.22 -13.26 -3.57
N SER A 104 5.88 -13.42 -3.50
CA SER A 104 5.27 -14.73 -3.24
C SER A 104 5.53 -15.73 -4.36
N LEU A 105 5.46 -15.31 -5.63
CA LEU A 105 5.77 -16.15 -6.77
C LEU A 105 7.25 -16.56 -6.81
N MET A 106 8.17 -15.69 -6.41
CA MET A 106 9.59 -16.03 -6.32
C MET A 106 9.84 -17.14 -5.29
N ILE A 107 9.05 -17.18 -4.20
CA ILE A 107 9.22 -18.15 -3.11
C ILE A 107 8.44 -19.44 -3.40
N TYR A 108 7.17 -19.33 -3.83
CA TYR A 108 6.21 -20.43 -3.88
C TYR A 108 5.77 -20.82 -5.29
N GLY A 109 5.91 -19.92 -6.26
CA GLY A 109 5.54 -20.20 -7.64
C GLY A 109 6.41 -21.29 -8.26
N ASN A 110 5.86 -22.07 -9.19
CA ASN A 110 6.67 -22.94 -10.05
C ASN A 110 7.38 -22.13 -11.14
N GLU A 111 8.24 -22.77 -11.92
CA GLU A 111 9.05 -22.07 -12.92
C GLU A 111 8.20 -21.42 -14.03
N GLU A 112 7.14 -22.09 -14.47
CA GLU A 112 6.22 -21.57 -15.50
C GLU A 112 5.50 -20.32 -14.99
N GLN A 113 5.04 -20.32 -13.75
CA GLN A 113 4.42 -19.16 -13.11
C GLN A 113 5.40 -17.99 -12.98
N ARG A 114 6.63 -18.25 -12.56
CA ARG A 114 7.67 -17.21 -12.47
C ARG A 114 7.99 -16.61 -13.84
N GLN A 115 8.22 -17.45 -14.84
CA GLN A 115 8.54 -16.99 -16.20
C GLN A 115 7.39 -16.22 -16.84
N LYS A 116 6.15 -16.59 -16.55
CA LYS A 116 4.97 -15.94 -17.11
C LYS A 116 4.66 -14.60 -16.44
N TYR A 117 4.63 -14.56 -15.11
CA TYR A 117 4.04 -13.42 -14.39
C TYR A 117 5.05 -12.39 -13.92
N LEU A 118 6.27 -12.78 -13.52
CA LEU A 118 7.24 -11.82 -13.00
C LEU A 118 7.66 -10.77 -14.05
N PRO A 119 7.93 -11.12 -15.31
CA PRO A 119 8.23 -10.11 -16.33
C PRO A 119 7.07 -9.14 -16.61
N MET A 120 5.82 -9.62 -16.57
CA MET A 120 4.65 -8.76 -16.74
C MET A 120 4.56 -7.72 -15.63
N ILE A 121 4.74 -8.14 -14.38
CA ILE A 121 4.72 -7.23 -13.23
C ILE A 121 5.88 -6.21 -13.32
N ALA A 122 7.09 -6.69 -13.59
CA ALA A 122 8.28 -5.85 -13.63
C ALA A 122 8.26 -4.82 -14.77
N SER A 123 7.50 -5.07 -15.84
CA SER A 123 7.43 -4.17 -17.01
C SER A 123 6.56 -2.92 -16.81
N GLY A 124 5.77 -2.84 -15.74
CA GLY A 124 4.79 -1.76 -15.56
C GLY A 124 3.66 -1.75 -16.60
N SER A 125 3.44 -2.88 -17.30
CA SER A 125 2.38 -3.00 -18.30
C SER A 125 1.00 -3.22 -17.67
N PRO A 126 -0.11 -2.92 -18.38
CA PRO A 126 -1.47 -3.20 -17.90
C PRO A 126 -1.70 -4.68 -17.56
N ASP A 127 -1.05 -5.61 -18.30
CA ASP A 127 -1.16 -7.04 -18.04
C ASP A 127 -0.42 -7.47 -16.74
N GLY A 128 0.43 -6.60 -16.20
CA GLY A 128 1.11 -6.78 -14.92
C GLY A 128 0.33 -6.27 -13.71
N ILE A 129 -0.90 -5.75 -13.90
CA ILE A 129 -1.73 -5.23 -12.80
C ILE A 129 -2.49 -6.36 -12.12
N TRP A 130 -2.38 -6.41 -10.80
CA TRP A 130 -3.00 -7.42 -9.95
C TRP A 130 -3.91 -6.79 -8.91
N CYS A 131 -4.98 -7.51 -8.57
CA CYS A 131 -5.75 -7.29 -7.35
C CYS A 131 -5.61 -8.47 -6.41
N THR A 132 -6.01 -8.29 -5.14
CA THR A 132 -6.00 -9.35 -4.13
C THR A 132 -7.41 -9.65 -3.65
N GLY A 133 -7.85 -10.89 -3.82
CA GLY A 133 -9.12 -11.40 -3.34
C GLY A 133 -8.96 -12.03 -1.95
N TYR A 134 -8.91 -11.20 -0.90
CA TYR A 134 -8.69 -11.65 0.48
C TYR A 134 -9.95 -11.55 1.32
N SER A 135 -10.30 -10.34 1.74
CA SER A 135 -11.40 -10.07 2.65
C SER A 135 -12.77 -10.44 2.06
N GLU A 136 -13.68 -10.84 2.92
CA GLU A 136 -15.08 -11.09 2.62
C GLU A 136 -15.97 -10.23 3.53
N PRO A 137 -17.27 -10.03 3.24
CA PRO A 137 -18.13 -9.20 4.06
C PRO A 137 -18.11 -9.54 5.56
N ASN A 138 -17.88 -10.81 5.91
CA ASN A 138 -17.84 -11.29 7.30
C ASN A 138 -16.44 -11.82 7.72
N ALA A 139 -15.40 -11.57 6.95
CA ALA A 139 -14.05 -12.07 7.22
C ALA A 139 -12.97 -11.05 6.78
N GLY A 140 -12.69 -10.08 7.65
CA GLY A 140 -11.58 -9.13 7.53
C GLY A 140 -10.42 -9.54 8.42
N SER A 141 -10.36 -9.02 9.66
CA SER A 141 -9.33 -9.39 10.65
C SER A 141 -9.36 -10.89 10.99
N ASP A 142 -10.54 -11.51 11.04
CA ASP A 142 -10.69 -12.97 11.11
C ASP A 142 -10.61 -13.61 9.71
N PHE A 143 -9.47 -13.40 9.05
CA PHE A 143 -9.25 -13.90 7.69
C PHE A 143 -9.35 -15.42 7.57
N ALA A 144 -9.10 -16.18 8.65
CA ALA A 144 -9.23 -17.62 8.65
C ALA A 144 -10.66 -18.12 8.38
N SER A 145 -11.67 -17.26 8.62
CA SER A 145 -13.09 -17.60 8.45
C SER A 145 -13.65 -17.29 7.06
N ILE A 146 -12.81 -17.02 6.05
CA ILE A 146 -13.24 -16.85 4.65
C ILE A 146 -14.08 -18.05 4.19
N ARG A 147 -15.05 -17.78 3.30
CA ARG A 147 -16.02 -18.78 2.81
C ARG A 147 -15.99 -18.99 1.29
N THR A 148 -15.29 -18.15 0.53
CA THR A 148 -15.07 -18.39 -0.91
C THR A 148 -14.45 -19.76 -1.10
N ARG A 149 -15.08 -20.61 -1.92
CA ARG A 149 -14.67 -22.01 -2.15
C ARG A 149 -14.04 -22.17 -3.52
N ALA A 150 -13.06 -23.05 -3.60
CA ALA A 150 -12.46 -23.50 -4.84
C ALA A 150 -12.46 -25.04 -4.82
N VAL A 151 -13.41 -25.64 -5.50
CA VAL A 151 -13.58 -27.10 -5.52
C VAL A 151 -12.87 -27.67 -6.73
N ARG A 152 -11.93 -28.59 -6.53
CA ARG A 152 -11.20 -29.23 -7.63
C ARG A 152 -12.11 -30.20 -8.40
N GLN A 153 -12.13 -30.02 -9.73
CA GLN A 153 -12.82 -30.91 -10.68
C GLN A 153 -11.85 -31.20 -11.84
N GLY A 154 -11.22 -32.37 -11.79
CA GLY A 154 -10.19 -32.75 -12.77
C GLY A 154 -9.01 -31.78 -12.75
N ASP A 155 -8.77 -31.12 -13.87
CA ASP A 155 -7.67 -30.18 -14.09
C ASP A 155 -8.03 -28.71 -13.80
N GLU A 156 -9.17 -28.46 -13.14
CA GLU A 156 -9.65 -27.12 -12.82
C GLU A 156 -10.16 -27.03 -11.37
N TYR A 157 -10.20 -25.80 -10.87
CA TYR A 157 -10.95 -25.42 -9.67
C TYR A 157 -12.19 -24.63 -10.08
N ILE A 158 -13.35 -24.98 -9.55
CA ILE A 158 -14.58 -24.22 -9.67
C ILE A 158 -14.70 -23.29 -8.47
N VAL A 159 -14.61 -21.99 -8.74
CA VAL A 159 -14.58 -20.96 -7.69
C VAL A 159 -15.96 -20.34 -7.53
N ASN A 160 -16.45 -20.30 -6.29
CA ASN A 160 -17.70 -19.66 -5.89
C ASN A 160 -17.51 -18.85 -4.61
N GLY A 161 -18.01 -17.62 -4.58
CA GLY A 161 -17.93 -16.76 -3.41
C GLY A 161 -17.95 -15.27 -3.71
N GLN A 162 -17.65 -14.48 -2.69
CA GLN A 162 -17.61 -13.02 -2.78
C GLN A 162 -16.39 -12.50 -2.03
N LYS A 163 -15.71 -11.53 -2.64
CA LYS A 163 -14.65 -10.74 -2.02
C LYS A 163 -15.06 -9.28 -1.93
N VAL A 164 -14.55 -8.58 -0.93
CA VAL A 164 -14.82 -7.16 -0.68
C VAL A 164 -13.50 -6.42 -0.42
N TRP A 165 -13.52 -5.11 -0.57
CA TRP A 165 -12.34 -4.25 -0.43
C TRP A 165 -11.21 -4.62 -1.40
N THR A 166 -11.58 -5.20 -2.54
CA THR A 166 -10.61 -5.61 -3.56
C THR A 166 -10.15 -4.39 -4.34
N SER A 167 -9.00 -3.86 -3.93
CA SER A 167 -8.42 -2.67 -4.56
C SER A 167 -8.11 -2.96 -6.03
N CYS A 168 -8.42 -1.99 -6.89
CA CYS A 168 -8.08 -2.00 -8.31
C CYS A 168 -8.67 -3.18 -9.13
N ALA A 169 -9.65 -3.94 -8.63
CA ALA A 169 -10.18 -5.13 -9.32
C ALA A 169 -10.74 -4.82 -10.71
N HIS A 170 -11.35 -3.64 -10.91
CA HIS A 170 -11.90 -3.19 -12.17
C HIS A 170 -10.83 -2.84 -13.23
N ARG A 171 -9.58 -2.70 -12.82
CA ARG A 171 -8.41 -2.41 -13.67
C ARG A 171 -7.46 -3.61 -13.79
N ALA A 172 -7.54 -4.55 -12.84
CA ALA A 172 -6.60 -5.65 -12.72
C ALA A 172 -6.82 -6.70 -13.84
N ARG A 173 -5.71 -7.22 -14.36
CA ARG A 173 -5.71 -8.36 -15.27
C ARG A 173 -5.80 -9.69 -14.53
N TRP A 174 -5.19 -9.77 -13.34
CA TRP A 174 -5.07 -10.97 -12.53
C TRP A 174 -5.54 -10.72 -11.09
N CYS A 175 -6.13 -11.74 -10.49
CA CYS A 175 -6.47 -11.75 -9.06
C CYS A 175 -5.64 -12.80 -8.33
N TRP A 176 -4.99 -12.39 -7.27
CA TRP A 176 -4.37 -13.26 -6.27
C TRP A 176 -5.42 -13.64 -5.24
N LEU A 177 -6.06 -14.78 -5.47
CA LEU A 177 -7.24 -15.21 -4.72
C LEU A 177 -6.89 -16.17 -3.59
N ALA A 178 -7.33 -15.87 -2.39
CA ALA A 178 -7.39 -16.82 -1.27
C ALA A 178 -8.77 -17.46 -1.22
N ALA A 179 -8.83 -18.78 -1.30
CA ALA A 179 -10.07 -19.54 -1.26
C ALA A 179 -9.93 -20.84 -0.46
N LYS A 180 -11.06 -21.35 0.06
CA LYS A 180 -11.13 -22.67 0.72
C LYS A 180 -11.12 -23.76 -0.33
N THR A 181 -10.08 -24.59 -0.32
CA THR A 181 -9.97 -25.83 -1.12
C THR A 181 -10.32 -27.08 -0.32
N ASN A 182 -10.24 -27.00 1.01
CA ASN A 182 -10.67 -28.06 1.91
C ASN A 182 -11.51 -27.48 3.06
N SER A 183 -12.64 -28.12 3.35
CA SER A 183 -13.54 -27.77 4.46
C SER A 183 -13.70 -28.94 5.46
N ASN A 184 -12.95 -30.03 5.32
CA ASN A 184 -13.14 -31.31 6.04
C ASN A 184 -12.33 -31.38 7.34
N GLY A 185 -12.58 -30.47 8.27
CA GLY A 185 -11.99 -30.53 9.62
C GLY A 185 -10.59 -29.91 9.70
N GLY A 186 -10.07 -29.78 10.91
CA GLY A 186 -8.80 -29.13 11.20
C GLY A 186 -8.98 -27.68 11.68
N LYS A 187 -7.87 -26.95 11.72
CA LYS A 187 -7.91 -25.54 12.08
C LYS A 187 -8.48 -24.73 10.90
N PRO A 188 -9.19 -23.60 11.15
CA PRO A 188 -9.74 -22.76 10.09
C PRO A 188 -8.70 -22.33 9.03
N GLN A 189 -7.43 -22.19 9.43
CA GLN A 189 -6.31 -21.85 8.55
C GLN A 189 -5.93 -22.97 7.58
N ASP A 190 -6.14 -24.23 7.99
CA ASP A 190 -5.82 -25.41 7.20
C ASP A 190 -6.94 -25.61 6.17
N GLY A 191 -6.69 -25.43 4.92
CA GLY A 191 -7.70 -25.55 3.86
C GLY A 191 -7.86 -24.28 3.02
N ILE A 192 -7.06 -23.24 3.29
CA ILE A 192 -6.93 -22.08 2.42
C ILE A 192 -5.82 -22.33 1.42
N SER A 193 -6.09 -22.08 0.15
CA SER A 193 -5.13 -22.12 -0.94
C SER A 193 -5.06 -20.78 -1.67
N LEU A 194 -3.98 -20.55 -2.41
CA LEU A 194 -3.78 -19.37 -3.24
C LEU A 194 -3.90 -19.74 -4.72
N LEU A 195 -4.75 -19.03 -5.43
CA LEU A 195 -5.02 -19.25 -6.84
C LEU A 195 -4.77 -17.97 -7.64
N ILE A 196 -4.21 -18.12 -8.85
CA ILE A 196 -4.12 -17.05 -9.84
C ILE A 196 -5.36 -17.11 -10.72
N VAL A 197 -6.19 -16.06 -10.66
CA VAL A 197 -7.43 -15.99 -11.42
C VAL A 197 -7.33 -14.90 -12.49
N ASP A 198 -7.69 -15.25 -13.72
CA ASP A 198 -7.85 -14.29 -14.81
C ASP A 198 -9.15 -13.49 -14.58
N MET A 199 -9.05 -12.17 -14.38
CA MET A 199 -10.21 -11.31 -14.11
C MET A 199 -11.18 -11.17 -15.31
N LYS A 200 -10.77 -11.64 -16.51
CA LYS A 200 -11.62 -11.74 -17.70
C LYS A 200 -12.38 -13.06 -17.78
N SER A 201 -12.22 -13.97 -16.81
CA SER A 201 -12.93 -15.25 -16.80
C SER A 201 -14.44 -15.04 -16.71
N ARG A 202 -15.19 -15.91 -17.40
CA ARG A 202 -16.66 -15.95 -17.28
C ARG A 202 -17.06 -16.28 -15.84
N GLY A 203 -18.13 -15.63 -15.35
CA GLY A 203 -18.65 -15.83 -13.99
C GLY A 203 -18.10 -14.83 -12.97
N ILE A 204 -17.19 -13.93 -13.38
CA ILE A 204 -16.73 -12.84 -12.51
C ILE A 204 -17.61 -11.61 -12.72
N THR A 205 -18.11 -11.06 -11.61
CA THR A 205 -18.83 -9.77 -11.60
C THR A 205 -18.12 -8.84 -10.64
N ILE A 206 -17.80 -7.62 -11.10
CA ILE A 206 -17.13 -6.59 -10.31
C ILE A 206 -18.11 -5.45 -10.09
N LYS A 207 -18.31 -5.06 -8.84
CA LYS A 207 -19.14 -3.91 -8.47
C LYS A 207 -18.31 -2.87 -7.76
N PRO A 208 -18.44 -1.59 -8.12
CA PRO A 208 -17.70 -0.52 -7.47
C PRO A 208 -18.12 -0.38 -6.00
N LEU A 209 -17.15 -0.12 -5.15
CA LEU A 209 -17.33 0.23 -3.76
C LEU A 209 -16.61 1.56 -3.53
N LEU A 210 -17.39 2.64 -3.50
CA LEU A 210 -16.84 3.97 -3.28
C LEU A 210 -16.36 4.12 -1.85
N ASN A 211 -15.20 4.70 -1.67
CA ASN A 211 -14.68 5.01 -0.36
C ASN A 211 -15.31 6.29 0.22
N TYR A 212 -14.91 6.67 1.43
CA TYR A 212 -15.44 7.83 2.13
C TYR A 212 -15.11 9.17 1.47
N SER A 213 -14.06 9.22 0.65
CA SER A 213 -13.72 10.39 -0.18
C SER A 213 -14.47 10.44 -1.53
N GLY A 214 -15.28 9.41 -1.83
CA GLY A 214 -16.02 9.29 -3.08
C GLY A 214 -15.22 8.67 -4.23
N GLU A 215 -14.01 8.19 -3.97
CA GLU A 215 -13.13 7.56 -4.96
C GLU A 215 -13.49 6.09 -5.18
N HIS A 216 -13.37 5.60 -6.40
CA HIS A 216 -13.58 4.19 -6.77
C HIS A 216 -12.24 3.43 -6.73
N ILE A 217 -11.74 3.17 -5.52
CA ILE A 217 -10.53 2.37 -5.28
C ILE A 217 -10.89 0.90 -5.09
N PHE A 218 -11.97 0.64 -4.35
CA PHE A 218 -12.36 -0.69 -3.91
C PHE A 218 -13.49 -1.26 -4.74
N ASN A 219 -13.59 -2.59 -4.68
CA ASN A 219 -14.64 -3.33 -5.37
C ASN A 219 -15.14 -4.49 -4.52
N GLU A 220 -16.41 -4.85 -4.75
CA GLU A 220 -16.92 -6.19 -4.48
C GLU A 220 -16.69 -7.04 -5.72
N VAL A 221 -16.17 -8.24 -5.54
CA VAL A 221 -15.93 -9.21 -6.62
C VAL A 221 -16.68 -10.49 -6.32
N PHE A 222 -17.59 -10.85 -7.22
CA PHE A 222 -18.40 -12.07 -7.14
C PHE A 222 -17.84 -13.10 -8.10
N PHE A 223 -17.73 -14.33 -7.61
CA PHE A 223 -17.32 -15.50 -8.37
C PHE A 223 -18.50 -16.47 -8.42
N ASP A 224 -19.01 -16.73 -9.61
CA ASP A 224 -20.11 -17.67 -9.88
C ASP A 224 -19.64 -18.72 -10.88
N ASN A 225 -19.33 -19.91 -10.37
CA ASN A 225 -18.81 -21.03 -11.14
C ASN A 225 -17.63 -20.63 -12.06
N VAL A 226 -16.68 -19.90 -11.51
CA VAL A 226 -15.49 -19.46 -12.25
C VAL A 226 -14.50 -20.62 -12.37
N HIS A 227 -14.16 -20.96 -13.61
CA HIS A 227 -13.20 -22.02 -13.92
C HIS A 227 -11.77 -21.48 -13.84
N VAL A 228 -10.97 -22.06 -12.98
CA VAL A 228 -9.56 -21.71 -12.77
C VAL A 228 -8.69 -22.94 -13.01
N PRO A 229 -7.79 -22.95 -13.99
CA PRO A 229 -6.92 -24.10 -14.25
C PRO A 229 -6.13 -24.53 -13.00
N ALA A 230 -6.00 -25.83 -12.75
CA ALA A 230 -5.29 -26.35 -11.58
C ALA A 230 -3.82 -25.93 -11.53
N VAL A 231 -3.19 -25.67 -12.68
CA VAL A 231 -1.82 -25.13 -12.79
C VAL A 231 -1.68 -23.71 -12.22
N ASN A 232 -2.79 -23.03 -11.98
CA ASN A 232 -2.83 -21.71 -11.36
C ASN A 232 -2.84 -21.76 -9.82
N LEU A 233 -2.82 -22.96 -9.21
CA LEU A 233 -2.52 -23.11 -7.78
C LEU A 233 -1.09 -22.67 -7.52
N VAL A 234 -0.90 -21.84 -6.50
CA VAL A 234 0.43 -21.38 -6.11
C VAL A 234 0.91 -22.10 -4.88
N GLY A 235 2.09 -22.70 -5.00
CA GLY A 235 2.70 -23.46 -3.94
C GLY A 235 1.91 -24.74 -3.63
N GLU A 236 1.65 -24.97 -2.36
CA GLU A 236 1.05 -26.20 -1.84
C GLU A 236 -0.44 -26.00 -1.51
N GLU A 237 -1.29 -26.92 -1.97
CA GLU A 237 -2.73 -26.89 -1.68
C GLU A 237 -2.99 -26.95 -0.16
N ASN A 238 -3.96 -26.18 0.32
CA ASN A 238 -4.32 -26.05 1.74
C ASN A 238 -3.26 -25.38 2.64
N ARG A 239 -2.21 -24.81 2.05
CA ARG A 239 -1.14 -24.10 2.79
C ARG A 239 -1.12 -22.59 2.55
N GLY A 240 -2.09 -22.07 1.84
CA GLY A 240 -2.17 -20.64 1.44
C GLY A 240 -2.13 -19.66 2.60
N TRP A 241 -2.74 -19.98 3.75
CA TRP A 241 -2.63 -19.16 4.96
C TRP A 241 -1.16 -18.93 5.38
N TYR A 242 -0.39 -20.00 5.47
CA TYR A 242 1.00 -19.92 5.93
C TYR A 242 1.89 -19.23 4.91
N GLN A 243 1.61 -19.42 3.63
CA GLN A 243 2.28 -18.73 2.52
C GLN A 243 2.00 -17.22 2.57
N LEU A 244 0.73 -16.81 2.80
CA LEU A 244 0.35 -15.42 2.95
C LEU A 244 1.01 -14.75 4.16
N MET A 245 0.98 -15.38 5.33
CA MET A 245 1.58 -14.81 6.53
C MET A 245 3.08 -14.52 6.34
N LYS A 246 3.77 -15.39 5.61
CA LYS A 246 5.18 -15.20 5.28
C LYS A 246 5.39 -14.10 4.23
N SER A 247 4.51 -14.01 3.23
CA SER A 247 4.58 -12.97 2.19
C SER A 247 4.24 -11.58 2.71
N LEU A 248 3.23 -11.46 3.58
CA LEU A 248 2.84 -10.20 4.22
C LEU A 248 3.95 -9.62 5.11
N ALA A 249 4.87 -10.45 5.58
CA ALA A 249 6.05 -9.96 6.29
C ALA A 249 6.94 -9.10 5.38
N TYR A 250 7.03 -9.40 4.09
CA TYR A 250 7.78 -8.59 3.11
C TYR A 250 7.09 -7.26 2.81
N GLU A 251 5.76 -7.23 2.72
CA GLU A 251 4.97 -6.03 2.43
C GLU A 251 5.18 -4.93 3.49
N ARG A 252 5.15 -5.30 4.75
CA ARG A 252 5.20 -4.35 5.88
C ARG A 252 6.45 -3.48 5.92
N HIS A 253 7.49 -3.82 5.16
CA HIS A 253 8.75 -3.08 5.14
C HIS A 253 8.65 -1.71 4.44
N SER A 254 7.83 -1.60 3.40
CA SER A 254 7.74 -0.38 2.57
C SER A 254 6.77 0.67 3.12
N PHE A 255 5.76 0.27 3.88
CA PHE A 255 4.69 1.17 4.36
C PHE A 255 5.22 2.35 5.17
N GLY A 256 6.14 2.13 6.08
CA GLY A 256 6.67 3.20 6.94
C GLY A 256 7.35 4.31 6.14
N GLY A 257 8.10 3.96 5.10
CA GLY A 257 8.77 4.93 4.24
C GLY A 257 7.78 5.81 3.47
N GLN A 258 6.74 5.21 2.90
CA GLN A 258 5.69 5.94 2.18
C GLN A 258 4.92 6.88 3.10
N SER A 259 4.51 6.40 4.27
CA SER A 259 3.78 7.20 5.27
C SER A 259 4.62 8.39 5.75
N TYR A 260 5.92 8.19 6.01
CA TYR A 260 6.84 9.27 6.35
C TYR A 260 6.94 10.31 5.22
N GLY A 261 7.14 9.88 3.98
CA GLY A 261 7.25 10.78 2.83
C GLY A 261 5.99 11.63 2.65
N LEU A 262 4.81 11.01 2.75
CA LEU A 262 3.52 11.69 2.68
C LEU A 262 3.34 12.68 3.85
N ALA A 263 3.58 12.27 5.08
CA ALA A 263 3.45 13.13 6.27
C ALA A 263 4.40 14.33 6.17
N ARG A 264 5.65 14.11 5.76
CA ARG A 264 6.64 15.18 5.51
C ARG A 264 6.15 16.18 4.46
N ARG A 265 5.57 15.71 3.37
CA ARG A 265 4.99 16.55 2.33
C ARG A 265 3.84 17.41 2.85
N ILE A 266 2.89 16.79 3.57
CA ILE A 266 1.75 17.49 4.15
C ILE A 266 2.23 18.57 5.12
N LEU A 267 3.14 18.21 6.04
CA LEU A 267 3.71 19.15 7.00
C LEU A 267 4.41 20.34 6.31
N HIS A 268 5.24 20.09 5.29
CA HIS A 268 5.91 21.16 4.54
C HIS A 268 4.91 22.09 3.85
N ASN A 269 3.82 21.55 3.27
CA ASN A 269 2.78 22.37 2.66
C ASN A 269 2.02 23.20 3.70
N LEU A 270 1.75 22.66 4.89
CA LEU A 270 1.13 23.42 5.98
C LEU A 270 2.05 24.53 6.49
N ILE A 271 3.33 24.26 6.70
CA ILE A 271 4.33 25.25 7.13
C ILE A 271 4.39 26.41 6.13
N LYS A 272 4.46 26.10 4.82
CA LYS A 272 4.44 27.12 3.76
C LYS A 272 3.15 27.93 3.81
N TYR A 273 2.00 27.25 3.90
CA TYR A 273 0.69 27.90 3.93
C TYR A 273 0.55 28.87 5.10
N VAL A 274 0.90 28.49 6.32
CA VAL A 274 0.79 29.36 7.50
C VAL A 274 1.79 30.49 7.48
N GLY A 275 2.94 30.33 6.83
CA GLY A 275 3.95 31.36 6.63
C GLY A 275 3.53 32.48 5.66
N GLU A 276 2.67 32.12 4.70
CA GLU A 276 2.20 33.05 3.65
C GLU A 276 0.79 33.60 3.92
N THR A 277 0.01 32.94 4.78
CA THR A 277 -1.42 33.27 4.99
C THR A 277 -1.62 34.15 6.22
N LYS A 278 -2.51 35.17 6.06
CA LYS A 278 -2.96 36.01 7.16
C LYS A 278 -4.34 35.58 7.67
N ARG A 279 -4.48 35.53 9.00
CA ARG A 279 -5.78 35.39 9.70
C ARG A 279 -5.92 36.60 10.63
N ASN A 280 -7.04 37.31 10.55
CA ASN A 280 -7.29 38.54 11.33
C ASN A 280 -6.15 39.56 11.24
N GLY A 281 -5.60 39.76 10.02
CA GLY A 281 -4.54 40.74 9.74
C GLY A 281 -3.12 40.31 10.16
N LYS A 282 -2.94 39.18 10.84
CA LYS A 282 -1.63 38.65 11.29
C LYS A 282 -1.24 37.39 10.52
N ILE A 283 0.05 37.22 10.23
CA ILE A 283 0.60 35.97 9.67
C ILE A 283 0.26 34.82 10.61
N MET A 284 -0.31 33.74 10.09
CA MET A 284 -0.74 32.58 10.89
C MET A 284 0.43 31.89 11.61
N ALA A 285 1.61 31.90 11.02
CA ALA A 285 2.82 31.35 11.66
C ALA A 285 3.24 32.12 12.95
N ASN A 286 2.65 33.27 13.24
CA ASN A 286 2.88 34.02 14.48
C ASN A 286 1.91 33.58 15.60
N ASP A 287 0.91 32.76 15.30
CA ASP A 287 -0.02 32.22 16.29
C ASP A 287 0.69 31.10 17.10
N PRO A 288 0.80 31.22 18.43
CA PRO A 288 1.49 30.21 19.25
C PRO A 288 0.84 28.82 19.16
N VAL A 289 -0.47 28.74 19.03
CA VAL A 289 -1.19 27.45 18.93
C VAL A 289 -0.80 26.77 17.64
N VAL A 290 -0.86 27.47 16.50
CA VAL A 290 -0.46 26.92 15.19
C VAL A 290 1.02 26.46 15.22
N ARG A 291 1.89 27.27 15.82
CA ARG A 291 3.33 26.95 15.93
C ARG A 291 3.57 25.68 16.74
N HIS A 292 2.94 25.56 17.91
CA HIS A 292 3.13 24.41 18.78
C HIS A 292 2.56 23.13 18.14
N THR A 293 1.37 23.19 17.54
CA THR A 293 0.78 22.05 16.82
C THR A 293 1.69 21.53 15.72
N LEU A 294 2.25 22.42 14.87
CA LEU A 294 3.16 22.02 13.81
C LEU A 294 4.51 21.52 14.36
N ALA A 295 4.97 22.04 15.48
CA ALA A 295 6.20 21.60 16.13
C ALA A 295 6.05 20.19 16.73
N ASP A 296 4.92 19.90 17.39
CA ASP A 296 4.62 18.56 17.92
C ASP A 296 4.59 17.52 16.81
N ILE A 297 3.90 17.82 15.70
CA ILE A 297 3.88 16.97 14.52
C ILE A 297 5.29 16.77 13.93
N ALA A 298 6.12 17.79 13.90
CA ALA A 298 7.49 17.69 13.41
C ALA A 298 8.34 16.74 14.28
N VAL A 299 8.16 16.75 15.60
CA VAL A 299 8.83 15.82 16.54
C VAL A 299 8.38 14.38 16.29
N GLU A 300 7.08 14.15 16.10
CA GLU A 300 6.55 12.81 15.79
C GLU A 300 7.02 12.33 14.41
N LEU A 301 7.12 13.23 13.44
CA LEU A 301 7.64 12.89 12.11
C LEU A 301 9.10 12.42 12.17
N GLU A 302 9.96 13.09 12.94
CA GLU A 302 11.34 12.64 13.15
C GLU A 302 11.39 11.29 13.91
N THR A 303 10.45 11.06 14.84
CA THR A 303 10.32 9.77 15.52
C THR A 303 9.97 8.65 14.53
N LEU A 304 9.00 8.88 13.64
CA LEU A 304 8.65 7.92 12.59
C LEU A 304 9.84 7.62 11.68
N LYS A 305 10.61 8.64 11.30
CA LYS A 305 11.83 8.47 10.51
C LYS A 305 12.83 7.51 11.16
N MET A 306 13.02 7.65 12.48
CA MET A 306 13.93 6.75 13.24
C MET A 306 13.42 5.30 13.23
N PHE A 307 12.11 5.10 13.37
CA PHE A 307 11.52 3.77 13.28
C PHE A 307 11.69 3.14 11.90
N VAL A 308 11.54 3.94 10.85
CA VAL A 308 11.73 3.50 9.45
C VAL A 308 13.19 3.10 9.21
N TYR A 309 14.15 3.88 9.70
CA TYR A 309 15.58 3.55 9.59
C TYR A 309 15.98 2.32 10.41
N GLU A 310 15.40 2.14 11.61
CA GLU A 310 15.62 0.94 12.42
C GLU A 310 15.20 -0.33 11.65
N ILE A 311 14.05 -0.28 10.97
CA ILE A 311 13.57 -1.39 10.13
C ILE A 311 14.58 -1.68 9.00
N ALA A 312 15.02 -0.65 8.28
CA ALA A 312 15.98 -0.82 7.19
C ALA A 312 17.30 -1.44 7.68
N TRP A 313 17.79 -0.98 8.83
CA TRP A 313 19.01 -1.51 9.42
C TRP A 313 18.85 -2.98 9.84
N LYS A 314 17.78 -3.32 10.56
CA LYS A 314 17.50 -4.70 10.99
C LYS A 314 17.39 -5.67 9.81
N LEU A 315 16.74 -5.24 8.73
CA LEU A 315 16.64 -6.03 7.52
C LEU A 315 17.98 -6.20 6.82
N GLY A 316 18.81 -5.14 6.79
CA GLY A 316 20.17 -5.19 6.28
C GLY A 316 21.07 -6.19 7.03
N GLU A 317 20.83 -6.36 8.32
CA GLU A 317 21.48 -7.36 9.18
C GLU A 317 20.84 -8.77 9.07
N GLY A 318 19.84 -8.96 8.21
CA GLY A 318 19.13 -10.23 8.07
C GLY A 318 18.20 -10.56 9.23
N THR A 319 17.87 -9.58 10.08
CA THR A 319 17.00 -9.78 11.26
C THR A 319 15.54 -9.88 10.82
N VAL A 320 14.85 -10.90 11.33
CA VAL A 320 13.40 -11.05 11.11
C VAL A 320 12.64 -10.04 11.97
N LEU A 321 11.85 -9.19 11.33
CA LEU A 321 10.97 -8.24 12.03
C LEU A 321 9.78 -8.98 12.63
N VAL A 322 9.48 -8.71 13.88
CA VAL A 322 8.37 -9.37 14.60
C VAL A 322 7.28 -8.38 14.95
N TYR A 323 7.61 -7.30 15.65
CA TYR A 323 6.66 -6.27 16.08
C TYR A 323 6.99 -4.87 15.52
N GLU A 324 8.18 -4.70 14.98
CA GLU A 324 8.66 -3.40 14.51
C GLU A 324 7.80 -2.84 13.38
N ALA A 325 7.38 -3.71 12.47
CA ALA A 325 6.47 -3.32 11.39
C ALA A 325 5.09 -2.89 11.93
N SER A 326 4.56 -3.62 12.92
CA SER A 326 3.30 -3.29 13.61
C SER A 326 3.39 -1.96 14.34
N ARG A 327 4.49 -1.72 15.06
CA ARG A 327 4.76 -0.42 15.70
C ARG A 327 4.79 0.72 14.69
N ASN A 328 5.51 0.50 13.60
CA ASN A 328 5.65 1.50 12.53
C ASN A 328 4.31 1.87 11.92
N LYS A 329 3.49 0.85 11.57
CA LYS A 329 2.16 1.07 11.00
C LYS A 329 1.27 1.83 11.97
N SER A 330 1.09 1.33 13.20
CA SER A 330 0.24 1.98 14.20
C SER A 330 0.67 3.43 14.45
N PHE A 331 1.97 3.71 14.58
CA PHE A 331 2.47 5.06 14.78
C PHE A 331 2.24 5.96 13.55
N ALA A 332 2.51 5.46 12.35
CA ALA A 332 2.34 6.21 11.10
C ALA A 332 0.88 6.58 10.84
N ASP A 333 -0.06 5.66 11.07
CA ASP A 333 -1.48 5.90 10.89
C ASP A 333 -1.97 7.00 11.85
N HIS A 334 -1.59 6.94 13.12
CA HIS A 334 -1.92 8.00 14.10
C HIS A 334 -1.31 9.35 13.72
N LEU A 335 -0.05 9.39 13.29
CA LEU A 335 0.59 10.64 12.85
C LEU A 335 -0.14 11.24 11.64
N LEU A 336 -0.51 10.44 10.65
CA LEU A 336 -1.25 10.91 9.48
C LEU A 336 -2.65 11.42 9.83
N GLU A 337 -3.33 10.79 10.78
CA GLU A 337 -4.61 11.23 11.30
C GLU A 337 -4.50 12.56 12.07
N GLN A 338 -3.53 12.68 12.98
CA GLN A 338 -3.25 13.92 13.72
C GLN A 338 -2.89 15.06 12.78
N LEU A 339 -2.07 14.78 11.76
CA LEU A 339 -1.67 15.76 10.75
C LEU A 339 -2.87 16.23 9.93
N ALA A 340 -3.79 15.35 9.59
CA ALA A 340 -5.02 15.69 8.89
C ALA A 340 -5.95 16.53 9.75
N LEU A 341 -6.14 16.19 11.02
CA LEU A 341 -6.93 16.97 11.99
C LEU A 341 -6.34 18.38 12.18
N ALA A 342 -5.04 18.47 12.46
CA ALA A 342 -4.35 19.74 12.60
C ALA A 342 -4.45 20.62 11.33
N GLY A 343 -4.30 20.00 10.17
CA GLY A 343 -4.49 20.67 8.89
C GLY A 343 -5.91 21.20 8.70
N THR A 344 -6.92 20.43 9.14
CA THR A 344 -8.33 20.84 9.09
C THR A 344 -8.59 22.05 9.98
N GLU A 345 -8.06 22.08 11.19
CA GLU A 345 -8.16 23.21 12.10
C GLU A 345 -7.44 24.48 11.56
N ILE A 346 -6.27 24.29 10.99
CA ILE A 346 -5.47 25.36 10.38
C ILE A 346 -6.19 25.96 9.16
N LEU A 347 -6.74 25.13 8.28
CA LEU A 347 -7.44 25.62 7.07
C LEU A 347 -8.85 26.13 7.36
N GLY A 348 -9.48 25.63 8.44
CA GLY A 348 -10.87 25.97 8.81
C GLY A 348 -11.86 25.56 7.72
N ALA A 349 -12.88 26.37 7.47
CA ALA A 349 -13.94 26.06 6.50
C ALA A 349 -13.44 25.77 5.07
N CYS A 350 -12.29 26.31 4.69
CA CYS A 350 -11.69 26.04 3.39
C CYS A 350 -11.28 24.54 3.19
N CYS A 351 -11.10 23.80 4.30
CA CYS A 351 -10.82 22.38 4.24
C CYS A 351 -12.02 21.53 3.77
N GLN A 352 -13.25 22.07 3.90
CA GLN A 352 -14.47 21.37 3.45
C GLN A 352 -14.72 21.55 1.94
N ALA A 353 -13.98 22.44 1.29
CA ALA A 353 -14.12 22.70 -0.14
C ALA A 353 -13.52 21.55 -0.96
N GLY A 354 -14.33 20.92 -1.84
CA GLY A 354 -13.88 19.85 -2.74
C GLY A 354 -12.76 20.30 -3.68
N GLN A 355 -12.02 19.35 -4.24
CA GLN A 355 -10.82 19.60 -5.07
C GLN A 355 -11.01 20.63 -6.20
N HIS A 356 -12.19 20.68 -6.78
CA HIS A 356 -12.52 21.59 -7.91
C HIS A 356 -13.09 22.93 -7.49
N SER A 357 -13.21 23.19 -6.20
CA SER A 357 -13.71 24.48 -5.69
C SER A 357 -12.62 25.55 -5.76
N GLN A 358 -12.99 26.77 -6.13
CA GLN A 358 -12.10 27.94 -6.06
C GLN A 358 -11.62 28.26 -4.63
N GLN A 359 -12.34 27.77 -3.62
CA GLN A 359 -12.00 27.97 -2.21
C GLN A 359 -11.03 26.91 -1.68
N THR A 360 -10.77 25.86 -2.45
CA THR A 360 -9.86 24.79 -2.07
C THR A 360 -8.47 25.34 -1.80
N ARG A 361 -7.89 24.96 -0.65
CA ARG A 361 -6.51 25.27 -0.29
C ARG A 361 -5.67 23.99 -0.36
N LEU A 362 -4.36 24.19 -0.58
CA LEU A 362 -3.42 23.07 -0.74
C LEU A 362 -3.97 21.99 -1.70
N LYS A 363 -4.76 22.44 -2.70
CA LYS A 363 -5.39 21.62 -3.75
C LYS A 363 -6.18 20.41 -3.20
N GLY A 364 -6.75 20.50 -2.00
CA GLY A 364 -7.55 19.46 -1.37
C GLY A 364 -6.76 18.37 -0.64
N LEU A 365 -5.42 18.50 -0.55
CA LEU A 365 -4.56 17.48 0.08
C LEU A 365 -4.99 17.17 1.52
N ILE A 366 -5.32 18.17 2.33
CA ILE A 366 -5.72 18.01 3.72
C ILE A 366 -7.09 17.35 3.82
N GLN A 367 -8.08 17.80 3.02
CA GLN A 367 -9.41 17.21 2.98
C GLN A 367 -9.34 15.71 2.64
N ARG A 368 -8.60 15.40 1.58
CA ARG A 368 -8.43 14.01 1.16
C ARG A 368 -7.76 13.18 2.26
N GLN A 369 -6.68 13.68 2.86
CA GLN A 369 -6.01 12.97 3.95
C GLN A 369 -6.95 12.73 5.14
N TYR A 370 -7.76 13.72 5.51
CA TYR A 370 -8.76 13.58 6.57
C TYR A 370 -9.77 12.48 6.27
N LEU A 371 -10.29 12.42 5.05
CA LEU A 371 -11.27 11.41 4.64
C LEU A 371 -10.65 10.00 4.48
N MET A 372 -9.36 9.91 4.14
CA MET A 372 -8.68 8.64 3.92
C MET A 372 -8.08 8.03 5.19
N SER A 373 -7.68 8.84 6.17
CA SER A 373 -6.95 8.37 7.35
C SER A 373 -7.67 7.31 8.18
N PRO A 374 -9.01 7.34 8.39
CA PRO A 374 -9.69 6.26 9.10
C PRO A 374 -9.58 4.91 8.37
N GLY A 375 -9.61 4.93 7.03
CA GLY A 375 -9.47 3.72 6.21
C GLY A 375 -8.08 3.12 6.30
N THR A 376 -7.03 3.93 6.38
CA THR A 376 -5.65 3.43 6.51
C THR A 376 -5.40 2.76 7.85
N ALA A 377 -6.01 3.25 8.93
CA ALA A 377 -5.92 2.63 10.26
C ALA A 377 -6.64 1.26 10.35
N ILE A 378 -7.56 0.98 9.41
CA ILE A 378 -8.28 -0.29 9.33
C ILE A 378 -7.59 -1.27 8.38
N ALA A 379 -7.07 -0.80 7.25
CA ALA A 379 -6.48 -1.62 6.20
C ALA A 379 -5.16 -2.29 6.63
N ALA A 380 -4.82 -3.41 6.03
CA ALA A 380 -3.55 -4.15 6.23
C ALA A 380 -3.23 -4.53 7.69
N GLY A 381 -4.26 -4.74 8.49
CA GLY A 381 -4.22 -4.96 9.94
C GLY A 381 -4.69 -3.73 10.69
N THR A 382 -5.80 -3.87 11.44
CA THR A 382 -6.32 -2.76 12.24
C THR A 382 -5.34 -2.37 13.33
N ASP A 383 -5.45 -1.16 13.85
CA ASP A 383 -4.61 -0.68 14.96
C ASP A 383 -4.66 -1.62 16.18
N GLU A 384 -5.83 -2.24 16.46
CA GLU A 384 -5.98 -3.24 17.52
C GLU A 384 -5.19 -4.52 17.21
N ILE A 385 -5.18 -4.98 15.96
CA ILE A 385 -4.37 -6.14 15.55
C ILE A 385 -2.89 -5.83 15.69
N GLU A 386 -2.46 -4.65 15.26
CA GLU A 386 -1.05 -4.24 15.38
C GLU A 386 -0.64 -4.10 16.84
N LYS A 387 -1.49 -3.52 17.71
CA LYS A 387 -1.26 -3.44 19.16
C LYS A 387 -1.23 -4.82 19.82
N ASN A 388 -2.05 -5.77 19.40
CA ASN A 388 -1.99 -7.15 19.87
C ASN A 388 -0.67 -7.83 19.51
N ILE A 389 -0.13 -7.58 18.31
CA ILE A 389 1.18 -8.08 17.89
C ILE A 389 2.28 -7.48 18.77
N ILE A 390 2.25 -6.17 19.01
CA ILE A 390 3.20 -5.48 19.88
C ILE A 390 3.09 -6.01 21.31
N GLY A 391 1.90 -6.10 21.86
CA GLY A 391 1.62 -6.61 23.20
C GLY A 391 2.22 -8.00 23.41
N LYS A 392 1.97 -8.89 22.47
CA LYS A 392 2.45 -10.27 22.54
C LYS A 392 3.97 -10.38 22.35
N PHE A 393 4.50 -9.80 21.28
CA PHE A 393 5.87 -10.10 20.86
C PHE A 393 6.92 -9.13 21.41
N LYS A 394 6.53 -7.90 21.79
CA LYS A 394 7.43 -6.93 22.43
C LYS A 394 7.31 -6.96 23.94
N LEU A 395 6.07 -6.98 24.45
CA LEU A 395 5.81 -6.84 25.89
C LEU A 395 5.66 -8.19 26.60
N GLY A 396 5.60 -9.31 25.86
CA GLY A 396 5.44 -10.65 26.44
C GLY A 396 4.07 -10.88 27.09
N LEU A 397 3.06 -10.10 26.73
CA LEU A 397 1.71 -10.22 27.28
C LEU A 397 1.01 -11.48 26.73
N PRO A 398 0.09 -12.09 27.49
CA PRO A 398 -0.68 -13.23 27.02
C PRO A 398 -1.58 -12.83 25.83
N ARG A 399 -2.00 -13.82 25.06
CA ARG A 399 -3.01 -13.60 24.02
C ARG A 399 -4.30 -13.07 24.67
N SER A 400 -4.90 -12.07 24.06
CA SER A 400 -6.16 -11.47 24.49
C SER A 400 -7.40 -12.28 24.06
N TYR A 401 -7.22 -13.31 23.22
CA TYR A 401 -8.28 -14.19 22.70
C TYR A 401 -7.71 -15.52 22.21
#